data_da92ed215bd3190c6e088d8dcfd523cf
#
_entry.id   da92ed215bd3190c6e088d8dcfd523cf
#
_cell.length_a   1.000
_cell.length_b   1.000
_cell.length_c   1.000
_cell.angle_alpha   90.00
_cell.angle_beta   90.00
_cell.angle_gamma   90.00
#
_symmetry.space_group_name_H-M   'P 1'
#
loop_
_entity.id
_entity.type
_entity.pdbx_description
1 polymer ?
#
loop_
_entity_poly.entity_id
_entity_poly.type
_entity_poly.pdbx_seq_one_letter_code
_entity_poly.pdbx_strand_id
1 'polypeptide(L)'
;MGLRRWSSVAGGNQDPLKFFTDIAREYGDFVGLRILNFRILLLNHPDHIEDVLVNHPRKFIKGRVLKANKRVFGSGLLTSEGDFWLRQRRLAQPAFHRARIATYASTMVEYTERLLHEWQDGEERDIHKEMMRLTLQIVGKTLFDADVERDAQDIGKSMEQLLELGADFRRTVLIPHWLPIPANFRLEMAIRKIEKVLYRMIAEKRASGRDAGDLLSMLLAAQDEDGSRMTDKQLRDEAITLFLAGHETTANALSWTWWLLAQNPAVEAKLHAELRAVLAGRAPSLDDLPRLVHTNHIITESMRLYPPAWGTARTAIEDHEIAGYSVPKGSGVSFAQWTVHRDARWYEAPEEFRPERWEGDLIKRLPRFAYFPFGGGPRQCIGNAFSLMEAGLILATIAQQYRFRLVEGHPVVPLASITLRPRYGIRAVLEARPAKSRVAVDGAAGPSAGSSY
;
A
#
# COMPACT_ATOMS: atom_id res chain seq x y z
N MET A 1 12.14 31.85 -15.78
CA MET A 1 11.48 31.34 -14.59
C MET A 1 12.48 31.31 -13.43
N GLY A 2 12.28 32.12 -12.39
CA GLY A 2 13.23 32.24 -11.27
C GLY A 2 13.11 31.02 -10.34
N LEU A 3 14.20 30.27 -10.18
CA LEU A 3 14.32 29.25 -9.15
C LEU A 3 14.26 29.93 -7.77
N ARG A 4 13.20 29.73 -7.01
CA ARG A 4 13.16 30.21 -5.63
C ARG A 4 14.07 29.40 -4.71
N ARG A 5 14.81 30.06 -3.84
CA ARG A 5 15.63 29.42 -2.80
C ARG A 5 14.73 28.94 -1.68
N TRP A 6 14.83 27.68 -1.34
CA TRP A 6 14.15 27.10 -0.19
C TRP A 6 14.79 27.50 1.17
N SER A 7 15.34 28.68 1.31
CA SER A 7 15.96 29.11 2.57
C SER A 7 14.96 29.31 3.72
N SER A 8 13.67 29.51 3.42
CA SER A 8 12.61 29.67 4.44
C SER A 8 11.95 28.33 4.88
N VAL A 9 12.13 27.27 4.12
CA VAL A 9 11.51 25.94 4.38
C VAL A 9 12.41 25.03 5.22
N ALA A 10 13.67 25.42 5.43
CA ALA A 10 14.64 24.70 6.25
C ALA A 10 14.38 24.79 7.77
N GLY A 11 13.40 25.58 8.22
CA GLY A 11 12.87 25.61 9.58
C GLY A 11 12.08 24.31 9.86
N GLY A 12 12.75 23.37 10.55
CA GLY A 12 12.24 22.03 10.80
C GLY A 12 10.89 22.01 11.50
N ASN A 13 9.85 21.72 10.84
CA ASN A 13 8.56 21.13 11.30
C ASN A 13 7.42 21.36 10.29
N GLN A 14 7.72 21.58 9.01
CA GLN A 14 6.63 21.73 8.04
C GLN A 14 6.14 20.34 7.60
N ASP A 15 4.81 20.19 7.67
CA ASP A 15 4.11 19.02 7.12
C ASP A 15 4.36 18.92 5.60
N PRO A 16 4.98 17.85 5.10
CA PRO A 16 5.23 17.68 3.68
C PRO A 16 3.96 17.75 2.82
N LEU A 17 2.83 17.25 3.33
CA LEU A 17 1.56 17.26 2.60
C LEU A 17 1.07 18.67 2.37
N LYS A 18 1.09 19.49 3.44
CA LYS A 18 0.74 20.91 3.34
C LYS A 18 1.69 21.64 2.40
N PHE A 19 2.98 21.39 2.52
CA PHE A 19 3.99 22.01 1.66
C PHE A 19 3.74 21.73 0.16
N PHE A 20 3.54 20.46 -0.23
CA PHE A 20 3.27 20.11 -1.63
C PHE A 20 1.96 20.72 -2.11
N THR A 21 0.94 20.75 -1.26
CA THR A 21 -0.36 21.35 -1.59
C THR A 21 -0.26 22.86 -1.81
N ASP A 22 0.38 23.56 -0.89
CA ASP A 22 0.51 25.03 -0.97
C ASP A 22 1.31 25.45 -2.21
N ILE A 23 2.42 24.77 -2.48
CA ILE A 23 3.25 25.04 -3.66
C ILE A 23 2.49 24.75 -4.97
N ALA A 24 1.75 23.64 -5.03
CA ALA A 24 0.97 23.33 -6.22
C ALA A 24 -0.12 24.37 -6.48
N ARG A 25 -0.78 24.85 -5.44
CA ARG A 25 -1.81 25.90 -5.52
C ARG A 25 -1.23 27.26 -5.93
N GLU A 26 -0.07 27.64 -5.38
CA GLU A 26 0.54 28.96 -5.61
C GLU A 26 1.26 29.05 -6.96
N TYR A 27 1.93 27.98 -7.39
CA TYR A 27 2.83 28.02 -8.55
C TYR A 27 2.38 27.15 -9.73
N GLY A 28 1.33 26.34 -9.57
CA GLY A 28 0.73 25.59 -10.67
C GLY A 28 1.43 24.26 -11.00
N ASP A 29 1.46 23.94 -12.28
CA ASP A 29 1.73 22.59 -12.78
C ASP A 29 3.20 22.20 -12.83
N PHE A 30 4.10 23.17 -12.93
CA PHE A 30 5.53 22.93 -13.03
C PHE A 30 6.29 23.91 -12.10
N VAL A 31 6.83 23.39 -11.02
CA VAL A 31 7.48 24.20 -9.99
C VAL A 31 8.95 23.82 -9.84
N GLY A 32 9.83 24.80 -10.00
CA GLY A 32 11.27 24.65 -9.76
C GLY A 32 11.65 25.04 -8.34
N LEU A 33 12.24 24.14 -7.60
CA LEU A 33 12.77 24.35 -6.25
C LEU A 33 14.28 24.11 -6.22
N ARG A 34 14.98 24.80 -5.33
CA ARG A 34 16.40 24.56 -5.09
C ARG A 34 16.66 24.33 -3.61
N ILE A 35 17.16 23.14 -3.30
CA ILE A 35 17.58 22.77 -1.95
C ILE A 35 19.10 22.61 -1.97
N LEU A 36 19.82 23.48 -1.30
CA LEU A 36 21.29 23.51 -1.41
C LEU A 36 21.71 23.57 -2.89
N ASN A 37 22.48 22.58 -3.33
CA ASN A 37 22.92 22.45 -4.72
C ASN A 37 22.00 21.56 -5.58
N PHE A 38 20.87 21.10 -5.02
CA PHE A 38 19.97 20.21 -5.73
C PHE A 38 18.81 20.97 -6.33
N ARG A 39 18.59 20.78 -7.63
CA ARG A 39 17.38 21.22 -8.32
C ARG A 39 16.32 20.13 -8.16
N ILE A 40 15.13 20.54 -7.74
CA ILE A 40 13.95 19.67 -7.64
C ILE A 40 12.84 20.32 -8.46
N LEU A 41 12.24 19.58 -9.34
CA LEU A 41 11.11 19.98 -10.16
C LEU A 41 9.88 19.23 -9.66
N LEU A 42 8.83 19.94 -9.24
CA LEU A 42 7.57 19.38 -8.85
C LEU A 42 6.61 19.46 -10.05
N LEU A 43 6.01 18.31 -10.40
CA LEU A 43 5.04 18.18 -11.47
C LEU A 43 3.66 17.91 -10.88
N ASN A 44 2.68 18.74 -11.22
CA ASN A 44 1.30 18.67 -10.72
C ASN A 44 0.27 18.41 -11.84
N HIS A 45 0.71 18.24 -13.11
CA HIS A 45 -0.16 17.95 -14.23
C HIS A 45 -0.01 16.46 -14.67
N PRO A 46 -1.11 15.74 -14.92
CA PRO A 46 -1.08 14.36 -15.38
C PRO A 46 -0.16 14.11 -16.58
N ASP A 47 -0.19 14.96 -17.61
CA ASP A 47 0.61 14.78 -18.83
C ASP A 47 2.11 14.91 -18.57
N HIS A 48 2.52 15.82 -17.66
CA HIS A 48 3.92 15.96 -17.27
C HIS A 48 4.42 14.73 -16.52
N ILE A 49 3.54 14.11 -15.72
CA ILE A 49 3.83 12.86 -14.99
C ILE A 49 3.93 11.70 -15.97
N GLU A 50 3.03 11.64 -16.95
CA GLU A 50 3.04 10.63 -18.00
C GLU A 50 4.33 10.69 -18.82
N ASP A 51 4.80 11.90 -19.16
CA ASP A 51 6.04 12.10 -19.87
C ASP A 51 7.22 11.42 -19.17
N VAL A 52 7.35 11.61 -17.85
CA VAL A 52 8.43 11.03 -17.04
C VAL A 52 8.28 9.51 -16.85
N LEU A 53 7.05 9.04 -16.61
CA LEU A 53 6.83 7.63 -16.20
C LEU A 53 6.62 6.67 -17.35
N VAL A 54 6.10 7.16 -18.48
CA VAL A 54 5.66 6.32 -19.62
C VAL A 54 6.41 6.65 -20.88
N ASN A 55 6.46 7.94 -21.27
CA ASN A 55 7.01 8.34 -22.57
C ASN A 55 8.55 8.26 -22.58
N HIS A 56 9.19 8.68 -21.47
CA HIS A 56 10.65 8.73 -21.36
C HIS A 56 11.21 8.03 -20.11
N PRO A 57 10.72 6.82 -19.72
CA PRO A 57 11.09 6.18 -18.45
C PRO A 57 12.58 5.84 -18.35
N ARG A 58 13.29 5.69 -19.48
CA ARG A 58 14.72 5.39 -19.52
C ARG A 58 15.61 6.59 -19.21
N LYS A 59 15.09 7.81 -19.35
CA LYS A 59 15.80 9.05 -19.01
C LYS A 59 15.82 9.34 -17.50
N PHE A 60 15.08 8.56 -16.72
CA PHE A 60 14.86 8.80 -15.30
C PHE A 60 15.12 7.53 -14.49
N ILE A 61 15.84 7.69 -13.39
CA ILE A 61 16.08 6.64 -12.39
C ILE A 61 15.38 6.99 -11.08
N LYS A 62 15.35 6.06 -10.14
CA LYS A 62 14.77 6.27 -8.80
C LYS A 62 15.34 7.50 -8.12
N GLY A 63 14.47 8.22 -7.40
CA GLY A 63 14.86 9.39 -6.63
C GLY A 63 15.86 9.11 -5.52
N ARG A 64 16.56 10.14 -5.07
CA ARG A 64 17.65 10.06 -4.09
C ARG A 64 17.24 9.41 -2.77
N VAL A 65 16.02 9.67 -2.29
CA VAL A 65 15.51 9.09 -1.04
C VAL A 65 15.44 7.57 -1.10
N LEU A 66 14.91 7.01 -2.20
CA LEU A 66 14.87 5.57 -2.38
C LEU A 66 16.27 4.97 -2.51
N LYS A 67 17.18 5.66 -3.20
CA LYS A 67 18.58 5.22 -3.28
C LYS A 67 19.26 5.22 -1.92
N ALA A 68 19.00 6.21 -1.07
CA ALA A 68 19.57 6.28 0.28
C ALA A 68 19.06 5.14 1.17
N ASN A 69 17.82 4.66 0.93
CA ASN A 69 17.25 3.51 1.64
C ASN A 69 17.72 2.14 1.10
N LYS A 70 18.67 2.12 0.16
CA LYS A 70 19.27 0.86 -0.37
C LYS A 70 19.86 -0.04 0.71
N ARG A 71 20.26 0.53 1.85
CA ARG A 71 20.75 -0.24 3.00
C ARG A 71 19.67 -1.16 3.58
N VAL A 72 18.42 -0.69 3.64
CA VAL A 72 17.27 -1.46 4.13
C VAL A 72 16.84 -2.48 3.08
N PHE A 73 16.55 -2.00 1.87
CA PHE A 73 15.93 -2.79 0.80
C PHE A 73 16.93 -3.55 -0.07
N GLY A 74 18.23 -3.36 0.16
CA GLY A 74 19.26 -3.93 -0.71
C GLY A 74 19.10 -3.48 -2.17
N SER A 75 19.27 -4.40 -3.09
CA SER A 75 19.07 -4.21 -4.54
C SER A 75 17.79 -4.91 -5.05
N GLY A 76 16.73 -4.96 -4.25
CA GLY A 76 15.43 -5.49 -4.66
C GLY A 76 14.69 -4.56 -5.64
N LEU A 77 13.50 -4.98 -6.08
CA LEU A 77 12.69 -4.30 -7.10
C LEU A 77 12.45 -2.81 -6.84
N LEU A 78 12.39 -2.42 -5.56
CA LEU A 78 12.14 -1.02 -5.19
C LEU A 78 13.35 -0.11 -5.46
N THR A 79 14.58 -0.61 -5.32
CA THR A 79 15.81 0.19 -5.30
C THR A 79 16.75 -0.09 -6.47
N SER A 80 16.58 -1.20 -7.17
CA SER A 80 17.39 -1.59 -8.32
C SER A 80 17.06 -0.79 -9.59
N GLU A 81 18.02 -0.72 -10.52
CA GLU A 81 17.93 0.04 -11.76
C GLU A 81 18.44 -0.75 -12.97
N GLY A 82 18.15 -0.24 -14.16
CA GLY A 82 18.65 -0.75 -15.43
C GLY A 82 18.26 -2.20 -15.71
N ASP A 83 19.16 -2.95 -16.35
CA ASP A 83 18.94 -4.34 -16.77
C ASP A 83 18.80 -5.28 -15.58
N PHE A 84 19.51 -4.98 -14.47
CA PHE A 84 19.37 -5.75 -13.24
C PHE A 84 17.93 -5.67 -12.70
N TRP A 85 17.34 -4.48 -12.65
CA TRP A 85 15.94 -4.33 -12.28
C TRP A 85 15.00 -5.07 -13.24
N LEU A 86 15.24 -4.97 -14.53
CA LEU A 86 14.39 -5.61 -15.54
C LEU A 86 14.41 -7.13 -15.36
N ARG A 87 15.60 -7.70 -15.12
CA ARG A 87 15.78 -9.10 -14.80
C ARG A 87 14.97 -9.51 -13.56
N GLN A 88 15.17 -8.80 -12.44
CA GLN A 88 14.45 -9.09 -11.20
C GLN A 88 12.93 -8.97 -11.38
N ARG A 89 12.47 -7.98 -12.13
CA ARG A 89 11.04 -7.79 -12.45
C ARG A 89 10.47 -8.99 -13.20
N ARG A 90 11.19 -9.49 -14.22
CA ARG A 90 10.77 -10.68 -15.00
C ARG A 90 10.67 -11.91 -14.11
N LEU A 91 11.66 -12.14 -13.24
CA LEU A 91 11.69 -13.29 -12.34
C LEU A 91 10.57 -13.26 -11.29
N ALA A 92 10.22 -12.07 -10.80
CA ALA A 92 9.15 -11.92 -9.81
C ALA A 92 7.73 -11.86 -10.42
N GLN A 93 7.59 -11.40 -11.67
CA GLN A 93 6.29 -11.15 -12.31
C GLN A 93 5.33 -12.37 -12.30
N PRO A 94 5.78 -13.63 -12.53
CA PRO A 94 4.90 -14.80 -12.52
C PRO A 94 4.15 -15.00 -11.19
N ALA A 95 4.76 -14.68 -10.05
CA ALA A 95 4.13 -14.80 -8.73
C ALA A 95 2.94 -13.86 -8.55
N PHE A 96 2.90 -12.77 -9.32
CA PHE A 96 1.82 -11.79 -9.33
C PHE A 96 0.87 -11.96 -10.52
N HIS A 97 0.93 -13.10 -11.21
CA HIS A 97 -0.02 -13.40 -12.26
C HIS A 97 -1.42 -13.69 -11.66
N ARG A 98 -2.47 -13.24 -12.36
CA ARG A 98 -3.86 -13.30 -11.86
C ARG A 98 -4.27 -14.68 -11.36
N ALA A 99 -3.93 -15.75 -12.10
CA ALA A 99 -4.26 -17.11 -11.69
C ALA A 99 -3.58 -17.53 -10.37
N ARG A 100 -2.37 -17.04 -10.12
CA ARG A 100 -1.66 -17.32 -8.86
C ARG A 100 -2.24 -16.51 -7.69
N ILE A 101 -2.47 -15.22 -7.92
CA ILE A 101 -3.08 -14.35 -6.90
C ILE A 101 -4.44 -14.91 -6.43
N ALA A 102 -5.22 -15.47 -7.36
CA ALA A 102 -6.51 -16.07 -7.06
C ALA A 102 -6.44 -17.15 -5.97
N THR A 103 -5.34 -17.91 -5.89
CA THR A 103 -5.18 -18.96 -4.88
C THR A 103 -5.00 -18.42 -3.45
N TYR A 104 -4.69 -17.13 -3.29
CA TYR A 104 -4.49 -16.51 -1.98
C TYR A 104 -5.77 -15.94 -1.36
N ALA A 105 -6.87 -15.87 -2.14
CA ALA A 105 -8.11 -15.26 -1.69
C ALA A 105 -8.70 -15.93 -0.44
N SER A 106 -8.72 -17.26 -0.39
CA SER A 106 -9.20 -18.01 0.77
C SER A 106 -8.35 -17.75 2.02
N THR A 107 -7.04 -17.69 1.87
CA THR A 107 -6.12 -17.37 2.98
C THR A 107 -6.40 -15.96 3.53
N MET A 108 -6.64 -14.96 2.68
CA MET A 108 -6.94 -13.59 3.10
C MET A 108 -8.23 -13.55 3.95
N VAL A 109 -9.26 -14.26 3.52
CA VAL A 109 -10.53 -14.36 4.26
C VAL A 109 -10.34 -15.11 5.57
N GLU A 110 -9.68 -16.28 5.56
CA GLU A 110 -9.42 -17.09 6.75
C GLU A 110 -8.68 -16.31 7.85
N TYR A 111 -7.62 -15.59 7.49
CA TYR A 111 -6.87 -14.79 8.46
C TYR A 111 -7.68 -13.60 8.98
N THR A 112 -8.54 -13.03 8.14
CA THR A 112 -9.48 -11.99 8.58
C THR A 112 -10.51 -12.54 9.56
N GLU A 113 -11.07 -13.71 9.30
CA GLU A 113 -12.00 -14.37 10.21
C GLU A 113 -11.33 -14.74 11.54
N ARG A 114 -10.11 -15.24 11.53
CA ARG A 114 -9.31 -15.48 12.75
C ARG A 114 -9.16 -14.20 13.57
N LEU A 115 -8.85 -13.08 12.93
CA LEU A 115 -8.78 -11.78 13.61
C LEU A 115 -10.12 -11.42 14.26
N LEU A 116 -11.24 -11.62 13.57
CA LEU A 116 -12.58 -11.31 14.08
C LEU A 116 -12.99 -12.18 15.27
N HIS A 117 -12.49 -13.41 15.38
CA HIS A 117 -12.72 -14.27 16.53
C HIS A 117 -12.06 -13.74 17.83
N GLU A 118 -11.05 -12.88 17.71
CA GLU A 118 -10.41 -12.25 18.85
C GLU A 118 -11.13 -10.97 19.30
N TRP A 119 -12.06 -10.45 18.49
CA TRP A 119 -12.73 -9.17 18.75
C TRP A 119 -13.99 -9.34 19.57
N GLN A 120 -14.25 -8.39 20.45
CA GLN A 120 -15.44 -8.35 21.29
C GLN A 120 -16.21 -7.06 21.06
N ASP A 121 -17.55 -7.15 21.13
CA ASP A 121 -18.43 -5.99 21.06
C ASP A 121 -18.13 -5.00 22.20
N GLY A 122 -18.07 -3.73 21.88
CA GLY A 122 -17.76 -2.65 22.84
C GLY A 122 -16.26 -2.51 23.16
N GLU A 123 -15.39 -3.38 22.64
CA GLU A 123 -13.95 -3.30 22.89
C GLU A 123 -13.32 -2.12 22.13
N GLU A 124 -12.39 -1.41 22.78
CA GLU A 124 -11.60 -0.36 22.15
C GLU A 124 -10.30 -0.93 21.57
N ARG A 125 -10.05 -0.68 20.28
CA ARG A 125 -8.85 -1.13 19.58
C ARG A 125 -8.22 -0.03 18.72
N ASP A 126 -6.93 -0.19 18.44
CA ASP A 126 -6.22 0.60 17.44
C ASP A 126 -6.34 -0.11 16.09
N ILE A 127 -7.24 0.38 15.23
CA ILE A 127 -7.53 -0.24 13.94
C ILE A 127 -6.31 -0.26 13.02
N HIS A 128 -5.44 0.74 13.11
CA HIS A 128 -4.19 0.72 12.34
C HIS A 128 -3.28 -0.46 12.73
N LYS A 129 -3.13 -0.72 14.03
CA LYS A 129 -2.35 -1.88 14.51
C LYS A 129 -2.98 -3.21 14.10
N GLU A 130 -4.31 -3.30 14.15
CA GLU A 130 -5.02 -4.50 13.70
C GLU A 130 -4.79 -4.76 12.20
N MET A 131 -4.90 -3.74 11.35
CA MET A 131 -4.63 -3.86 9.92
C MET A 131 -3.17 -4.20 9.63
N MET A 132 -2.22 -3.59 10.36
CA MET A 132 -0.80 -3.91 10.24
C MET A 132 -0.53 -5.38 10.60
N ARG A 133 -1.12 -5.89 11.69
CA ARG A 133 -0.98 -7.29 12.12
C ARG A 133 -1.56 -8.25 11.07
N LEU A 134 -2.77 -7.97 10.63
CA LEU A 134 -3.49 -8.82 9.66
C LEU A 134 -2.75 -8.94 8.33
N THR A 135 -2.39 -7.81 7.73
CA THR A 135 -1.70 -7.81 6.42
C THR A 135 -0.29 -8.41 6.52
N LEU A 136 0.39 -8.28 7.68
CA LEU A 136 1.66 -8.97 7.94
C LEU A 136 1.51 -10.48 7.91
N GLN A 137 0.49 -11.01 8.59
CA GLN A 137 0.19 -12.44 8.62
C GLN A 137 -0.19 -12.97 7.22
N ILE A 138 -1.04 -12.23 6.50
CA ILE A 138 -1.46 -12.58 5.13
C ILE A 138 -0.24 -12.63 4.19
N VAL A 139 0.61 -11.59 4.19
CA VAL A 139 1.82 -11.56 3.36
C VAL A 139 2.78 -12.68 3.73
N GLY A 140 2.99 -12.92 5.04
CA GLY A 140 3.82 -14.04 5.52
C GLY A 140 3.35 -15.37 4.97
N LYS A 141 2.04 -15.64 5.05
CA LYS A 141 1.47 -16.91 4.58
C LYS A 141 1.43 -17.00 3.05
N THR A 142 0.96 -15.98 2.36
CA THR A 142 0.71 -16.05 0.91
C THR A 142 1.98 -15.95 0.07
N LEU A 143 2.92 -15.06 0.44
CA LEU A 143 4.12 -14.83 -0.34
C LEU A 143 5.32 -15.67 0.11
N PHE A 144 5.31 -16.15 1.36
CA PHE A 144 6.46 -16.88 1.93
C PHE A 144 6.10 -18.27 2.47
N ASP A 145 4.81 -18.62 2.52
CA ASP A 145 4.27 -19.83 3.16
C ASP A 145 4.81 -20.01 4.58
N ALA A 146 5.00 -18.90 5.28
CA ALA A 146 5.56 -18.86 6.61
C ALA A 146 4.49 -18.44 7.63
N ASP A 147 4.44 -19.18 8.74
CA ASP A 147 3.72 -18.72 9.90
C ASP A 147 4.58 -17.68 10.64
N VAL A 148 4.20 -16.42 10.48
CA VAL A 148 4.91 -15.31 11.12
C VAL A 148 4.32 -14.94 12.49
N GLU A 149 3.34 -15.65 13.02
CA GLU A 149 2.69 -15.30 14.29
C GLU A 149 3.69 -15.20 15.44
N ARG A 150 4.63 -16.13 15.52
CA ARG A 150 5.69 -16.15 16.55
C ARG A 150 6.65 -14.98 16.44
N ASP A 151 6.90 -14.50 15.22
CA ASP A 151 7.84 -13.43 14.92
C ASP A 151 7.13 -12.09 14.64
N ALA A 152 5.78 -12.10 14.49
CA ALA A 152 5.01 -10.94 14.02
C ALA A 152 5.20 -9.70 14.88
N GLN A 153 5.30 -9.87 16.20
CA GLN A 153 5.50 -8.75 17.11
C GLN A 153 6.91 -8.14 16.98
N ASP A 154 7.94 -8.98 16.84
CA ASP A 154 9.33 -8.54 16.68
C ASP A 154 9.59 -7.97 15.30
N ILE A 155 9.02 -8.59 14.27
CA ILE A 155 9.07 -8.09 12.89
C ILE A 155 8.33 -6.74 12.83
N GLY A 156 7.11 -6.66 13.34
CA GLY A 156 6.31 -5.44 13.34
C GLY A 156 7.03 -4.27 14.00
N LYS A 157 7.58 -4.46 15.19
CA LYS A 157 8.39 -3.44 15.89
C LYS A 157 9.65 -3.04 15.09
N SER A 158 10.33 -4.02 14.51
CA SER A 158 11.53 -3.75 13.71
C SER A 158 11.20 -2.99 12.44
N MET A 159 10.07 -3.31 11.79
CA MET A 159 9.57 -2.60 10.62
C MET A 159 9.16 -1.17 10.96
N GLU A 160 8.44 -0.95 12.04
CA GLU A 160 8.09 0.39 12.53
C GLU A 160 9.35 1.24 12.76
N GLN A 161 10.38 0.69 13.39
CA GLN A 161 11.68 1.35 13.56
C GLN A 161 12.36 1.67 12.22
N LEU A 162 12.33 0.75 11.24
CA LEU A 162 12.90 0.99 9.91
C LEU A 162 12.20 2.15 9.20
N LEU A 163 10.87 2.20 9.30
CA LEU A 163 10.05 3.21 8.65
C LEU A 163 10.22 4.58 9.32
N GLU A 164 10.25 4.64 10.63
CA GLU A 164 10.51 5.88 11.38
C GLU A 164 11.90 6.45 11.08
N LEU A 165 12.91 5.59 11.13
CA LEU A 165 14.29 6.00 10.90
C LEU A 165 14.58 6.27 9.43
N GLY A 166 13.91 5.60 8.51
CA GLY A 166 14.04 5.80 7.06
C GLY A 166 13.27 7.01 6.53
N ALA A 167 12.26 7.48 7.26
CA ALA A 167 11.41 8.61 6.87
C ALA A 167 12.07 9.98 7.03
N ASP A 168 13.05 10.11 7.92
CA ASP A 168 13.76 11.38 8.10
C ASP A 168 14.67 11.66 6.89
N PHE A 169 14.15 12.50 5.98
CA PHE A 169 14.88 12.91 4.78
C PHE A 169 16.25 13.50 5.08
N ARG A 170 16.34 14.36 6.11
CA ARG A 170 17.62 15.02 6.48
C ARG A 170 18.63 13.98 6.91
N ARG A 171 18.21 13.08 7.77
CA ARG A 171 19.06 11.99 8.26
C ARG A 171 19.44 11.05 7.12
N THR A 172 18.47 10.60 6.32
CA THR A 172 18.67 9.61 5.28
C THR A 172 19.58 10.12 4.14
N VAL A 173 19.52 11.41 3.84
CA VAL A 173 20.26 12.00 2.71
C VAL A 173 21.54 12.73 3.15
N LEU A 174 21.55 13.36 4.34
CA LEU A 174 22.66 14.22 4.78
C LEU A 174 23.60 13.54 5.76
N ILE A 175 23.14 12.55 6.54
CA ILE A 175 23.97 11.88 7.53
C ILE A 175 24.47 10.55 6.97
N PRO A 176 25.80 10.39 6.81
CA PRO A 176 26.37 9.12 6.37
C PRO A 176 26.03 8.00 7.37
N HIS A 177 25.57 6.86 6.85
CA HIS A 177 25.17 5.72 7.70
C HIS A 177 26.35 4.99 8.37
N TRP A 178 27.58 5.22 7.95
CA TRP A 178 28.76 4.72 8.63
C TRP A 178 29.10 5.50 9.92
N LEU A 179 28.46 6.67 10.14
CA LEU A 179 28.66 7.46 11.34
C LEU A 179 28.07 6.73 12.56
N PRO A 180 28.84 6.51 13.64
CA PRO A 180 28.38 5.74 14.81
C PRO A 180 27.46 6.56 15.72
N ILE A 181 26.26 6.87 15.22
CA ILE A 181 25.22 7.54 16.02
C ILE A 181 24.15 6.53 16.47
N PRO A 182 23.49 6.76 17.61
CA PRO A 182 22.51 5.83 18.17
C PRO A 182 21.40 5.43 17.18
N ALA A 183 20.99 6.36 16.34
CA ALA A 183 19.96 6.10 15.34
C ALA A 183 20.42 5.15 14.23
N ASN A 184 21.69 5.23 13.77
CA ASN A 184 22.25 4.31 12.80
C ASN A 184 22.42 2.90 13.40
N PHE A 185 22.78 2.82 14.68
CA PHE A 185 22.85 1.55 15.39
C PHE A 185 21.47 0.88 15.54
N ARG A 186 20.42 1.66 15.94
CA ARG A 186 19.05 1.16 16.00
C ARG A 186 18.55 0.66 14.64
N LEU A 187 18.84 1.40 13.57
CA LEU A 187 18.51 0.98 12.20
C LEU A 187 19.16 -0.36 11.85
N GLU A 188 20.45 -0.50 12.14
CA GLU A 188 21.20 -1.75 11.88
C GLU A 188 20.63 -2.93 12.65
N MET A 189 20.31 -2.74 13.92
CA MET A 189 19.69 -3.79 14.74
C MET A 189 18.32 -4.21 14.18
N ALA A 190 17.49 -3.27 13.74
CA ALA A 190 16.20 -3.56 13.14
C ALA A 190 16.37 -4.34 11.82
N ILE A 191 17.31 -3.93 10.96
CA ILE A 191 17.65 -4.66 9.72
C ILE A 191 18.06 -6.09 10.03
N ARG A 192 19.02 -6.31 10.94
CA ARG A 192 19.52 -7.65 11.30
C ARG A 192 18.45 -8.58 11.86
N LYS A 193 17.49 -8.05 12.62
CA LYS A 193 16.37 -8.85 13.13
C LYS A 193 15.49 -9.37 11.98
N ILE A 194 15.14 -8.51 11.04
CA ILE A 194 14.34 -8.91 9.87
C ILE A 194 15.13 -9.86 8.98
N GLU A 195 16.39 -9.58 8.72
CA GLU A 195 17.29 -10.47 7.95
C GLU A 195 17.35 -11.88 8.53
N LYS A 196 17.49 -11.98 9.85
CA LYS A 196 17.53 -13.28 10.55
C LYS A 196 16.29 -14.12 10.25
N VAL A 197 15.12 -13.49 10.25
CA VAL A 197 13.87 -14.19 9.93
C VAL A 197 13.82 -14.57 8.45
N LEU A 198 14.16 -13.65 7.55
CA LEU A 198 14.13 -13.91 6.11
C LEU A 198 15.14 -15.00 5.69
N TYR A 199 16.37 -14.97 6.22
CA TYR A 199 17.35 -16.03 5.91
C TYR A 199 16.92 -17.39 6.47
N ARG A 200 16.26 -17.42 7.64
CA ARG A 200 15.67 -18.66 8.16
C ARG A 200 14.58 -19.17 7.21
N MET A 201 13.63 -18.35 6.78
CA MET A 201 12.59 -18.72 5.83
C MET A 201 13.17 -19.25 4.51
N ILE A 202 14.20 -18.57 3.97
CA ILE A 202 14.90 -19.01 2.74
C ILE A 202 15.56 -20.38 2.95
N ALA A 203 16.24 -20.58 4.08
CA ALA A 203 16.92 -21.84 4.38
C ALA A 203 15.92 -23.01 4.58
N GLU A 204 14.84 -22.78 5.33
CA GLU A 204 13.77 -23.77 5.56
C GLU A 204 13.10 -24.14 4.24
N LYS A 205 12.77 -23.16 3.40
CA LYS A 205 12.14 -23.38 2.11
C LYS A 205 13.03 -24.18 1.16
N ARG A 206 14.32 -23.84 1.11
CA ARG A 206 15.31 -24.57 0.31
C ARG A 206 15.50 -26.01 0.81
N ALA A 207 15.58 -26.21 2.13
CA ALA A 207 15.74 -27.55 2.72
C ALA A 207 14.52 -28.44 2.47
N SER A 208 13.31 -27.86 2.46
CA SER A 208 12.06 -28.61 2.22
C SER A 208 11.95 -29.12 0.79
N GLY A 209 12.58 -28.44 -0.18
CA GLY A 209 12.44 -28.70 -1.62
C GLY A 209 11.00 -28.60 -2.15
N ARG A 210 10.05 -28.17 -1.30
CA ARG A 210 8.63 -28.15 -1.59
C ARG A 210 8.28 -26.84 -2.32
N ASP A 211 7.71 -26.94 -3.51
CA ASP A 211 7.02 -25.81 -4.14
C ASP A 211 5.61 -25.69 -3.55
N ALA A 212 5.42 -24.76 -2.64
CA ALA A 212 4.10 -24.46 -2.08
C ALA A 212 3.31 -23.46 -2.95
N GLY A 213 3.85 -23.08 -4.10
CA GLY A 213 3.23 -22.11 -4.99
C GLY A 213 3.27 -20.66 -4.50
N ASP A 214 4.06 -20.39 -3.47
CA ASP A 214 4.31 -19.05 -2.95
C ASP A 214 5.42 -18.33 -3.71
N LEU A 215 5.52 -17.01 -3.50
CA LEU A 215 6.52 -16.16 -4.16
C LEU A 215 7.96 -16.64 -3.89
N LEU A 216 8.29 -17.00 -2.64
CA LEU A 216 9.66 -17.40 -2.29
C LEU A 216 10.07 -18.69 -3.02
N SER A 217 9.15 -19.67 -3.10
CA SER A 217 9.39 -20.89 -3.89
C SER A 217 9.66 -20.57 -5.35
N MET A 218 8.88 -19.65 -5.93
CA MET A 218 9.06 -19.24 -7.33
C MET A 218 10.38 -18.51 -7.56
N LEU A 219 10.79 -17.62 -6.65
CA LEU A 219 12.09 -16.93 -6.74
C LEU A 219 13.27 -17.88 -6.58
N LEU A 220 13.14 -18.90 -5.72
CA LEU A 220 14.16 -19.95 -5.55
C LEU A 220 14.30 -20.83 -6.80
N ALA A 221 13.19 -21.12 -7.46
CA ALA A 221 13.15 -21.93 -8.68
C ALA A 221 13.50 -21.12 -9.94
N ALA A 222 13.35 -19.79 -9.90
CA ALA A 222 13.52 -18.94 -11.08
C ALA A 222 14.94 -18.99 -11.63
N GLN A 223 15.04 -19.23 -12.93
CA GLN A 223 16.29 -19.22 -13.68
C GLN A 223 16.19 -18.17 -14.79
N ASP A 224 17.32 -17.53 -15.08
CA ASP A 224 17.44 -16.64 -16.22
C ASP A 224 17.74 -17.42 -17.52
N GLU A 225 17.76 -16.73 -18.65
CA GLU A 225 18.05 -17.30 -19.97
C GLU A 225 19.43 -18.02 -20.02
N ASP A 226 20.39 -17.59 -19.21
CA ASP A 226 21.71 -18.21 -19.07
C ASP A 226 21.75 -19.36 -18.03
N GLY A 227 20.60 -19.72 -17.45
CA GLY A 227 20.48 -20.73 -16.40
C GLY A 227 20.88 -20.27 -15.00
N SER A 228 21.29 -19.00 -14.84
CA SER A 228 21.67 -18.46 -13.53
C SER A 228 20.45 -18.29 -12.62
N ARG A 229 20.64 -18.55 -11.31
CA ARG A 229 19.63 -18.37 -10.26
C ARG A 229 19.93 -17.15 -9.40
N MET A 230 18.95 -16.72 -8.62
CA MET A 230 19.17 -15.69 -7.61
C MET A 230 20.11 -16.18 -6.52
N THR A 231 21.10 -15.37 -6.15
CA THR A 231 21.92 -15.59 -4.95
C THR A 231 21.08 -15.38 -3.69
N ASP A 232 21.51 -15.88 -2.54
CA ASP A 232 20.82 -15.68 -1.26
C ASP A 232 20.67 -14.20 -0.91
N LYS A 233 21.65 -13.38 -1.28
CA LYS A 233 21.58 -11.94 -1.12
C LYS A 233 20.48 -11.32 -2.00
N GLN A 234 20.36 -11.75 -3.24
CA GLN A 234 19.28 -11.28 -4.13
C GLN A 234 17.92 -11.72 -3.64
N LEU A 235 17.77 -12.98 -3.20
CA LEU A 235 16.53 -13.50 -2.58
C LEU A 235 16.17 -12.70 -1.34
N ARG A 236 17.14 -12.40 -0.47
CA ARG A 236 16.92 -11.55 0.71
C ARG A 236 16.46 -10.15 0.31
N ASP A 237 17.10 -9.53 -0.69
CA ASP A 237 16.79 -8.16 -1.12
C ASP A 237 15.39 -8.07 -1.76
N GLU A 238 14.97 -9.07 -2.50
CA GLU A 238 13.60 -9.17 -3.01
C GLU A 238 12.60 -9.49 -1.90
N ALA A 239 12.91 -10.45 -1.04
CA ALA A 239 12.04 -10.84 0.06
C ALA A 239 11.74 -9.67 0.99
N ILE A 240 12.75 -8.91 1.45
CA ILE A 240 12.53 -7.75 2.33
C ILE A 240 11.74 -6.65 1.61
N THR A 241 12.02 -6.45 0.31
CA THR A 241 11.29 -5.46 -0.50
C THR A 241 9.81 -5.80 -0.59
N LEU A 242 9.48 -7.05 -0.95
CA LEU A 242 8.09 -7.48 -1.15
C LEU A 242 7.34 -7.65 0.17
N PHE A 243 8.03 -8.08 1.22
CA PHE A 243 7.47 -8.19 2.55
C PHE A 243 7.05 -6.81 3.11
N LEU A 244 7.97 -5.82 3.05
CA LEU A 244 7.68 -4.46 3.49
C LEU A 244 6.61 -3.79 2.63
N ALA A 245 6.72 -3.92 1.31
CA ALA A 245 5.81 -3.26 0.38
C ALA A 245 4.38 -3.84 0.43
N GLY A 246 4.24 -5.16 0.59
CA GLY A 246 2.94 -5.83 0.59
C GLY A 246 2.12 -5.59 1.86
N HIS A 247 2.79 -5.55 3.01
CA HIS A 247 2.12 -5.44 4.30
C HIS A 247 1.69 -4.00 4.62
N GLU A 248 2.64 -3.05 4.67
CA GLU A 248 2.36 -1.71 5.18
C GLU A 248 1.40 -0.90 4.30
N THR A 249 1.53 -1.03 2.98
CA THR A 249 0.72 -0.21 2.06
C THR A 249 -0.75 -0.61 2.11
N THR A 250 -1.07 -1.89 2.16
CA THR A 250 -2.47 -2.37 2.28
C THR A 250 -3.02 -2.05 3.67
N ALA A 251 -2.23 -2.22 4.73
CA ALA A 251 -2.64 -1.82 6.08
C ALA A 251 -3.02 -0.35 6.17
N ASN A 252 -2.22 0.55 5.59
CA ASN A 252 -2.51 1.98 5.56
C ASN A 252 -3.76 2.29 4.72
N ALA A 253 -3.92 1.68 3.55
CA ALA A 253 -5.12 1.84 2.73
C ALA A 253 -6.38 1.46 3.50
N LEU A 254 -6.38 0.30 4.17
CA LEU A 254 -7.49 -0.17 4.98
C LEU A 254 -7.73 0.72 6.21
N SER A 255 -6.68 1.16 6.89
CA SER A 255 -6.79 2.05 8.05
C SER A 255 -7.48 3.36 7.70
N TRP A 256 -7.08 3.99 6.60
CA TRP A 256 -7.72 5.21 6.10
C TRP A 256 -9.14 4.95 5.60
N THR A 257 -9.39 3.79 5.00
CA THR A 257 -10.75 3.39 4.58
C THR A 257 -11.68 3.29 5.79
N TRP A 258 -11.26 2.64 6.86
CA TRP A 258 -12.05 2.52 8.09
C TRP A 258 -12.29 3.87 8.77
N TRP A 259 -11.27 4.72 8.81
CA TRP A 259 -11.42 6.06 9.36
C TRP A 259 -12.42 6.90 8.57
N LEU A 260 -12.40 6.83 7.23
CA LEU A 260 -13.35 7.52 6.38
C LEU A 260 -14.78 6.96 6.53
N LEU A 261 -14.94 5.64 6.58
CA LEU A 261 -16.24 5.01 6.78
C LEU A 261 -16.86 5.40 8.11
N ALA A 262 -16.10 5.40 9.19
CA ALA A 262 -16.58 5.78 10.52
C ALA A 262 -17.10 7.22 10.60
N GLN A 263 -16.66 8.10 9.71
CA GLN A 263 -17.12 9.49 9.61
C GLN A 263 -18.25 9.68 8.59
N ASN A 264 -18.56 8.66 7.78
CA ASN A 264 -19.53 8.76 6.69
C ASN A 264 -20.59 7.64 6.78
N PRO A 265 -21.53 7.72 7.76
CA PRO A 265 -22.50 6.66 8.01
C PRO A 265 -23.39 6.31 6.80
N ALA A 266 -23.67 7.29 5.93
CA ALA A 266 -24.46 7.07 4.72
C ALA A 266 -23.71 6.16 3.72
N VAL A 267 -22.40 6.35 3.55
CA VAL A 267 -21.56 5.48 2.72
C VAL A 267 -21.45 4.08 3.33
N GLU A 268 -21.28 4.01 4.65
CA GLU A 268 -21.24 2.75 5.38
C GLU A 268 -22.56 1.97 5.24
N ALA A 269 -23.72 2.65 5.30
CA ALA A 269 -25.02 2.02 5.11
C ALA A 269 -25.17 1.40 3.71
N LYS A 270 -24.70 2.08 2.67
CA LYS A 270 -24.68 1.54 1.29
C LYS A 270 -23.76 0.31 1.17
N LEU A 271 -22.56 0.36 1.79
CA LEU A 271 -21.65 -0.78 1.85
C LEU A 271 -22.37 -2.00 2.44
N HIS A 272 -23.06 -1.82 3.56
CA HIS A 272 -23.82 -2.91 4.17
C HIS A 272 -24.95 -3.43 3.33
N ALA A 273 -25.66 -2.55 2.62
CA ALA A 273 -26.74 -2.95 1.70
C ALA A 273 -26.16 -3.85 0.59
N GLU A 274 -25.01 -3.47 0.01
CA GLU A 274 -24.34 -4.26 -1.01
C GLU A 274 -23.88 -5.63 -0.45
N LEU A 275 -23.19 -5.63 0.69
CA LEU A 275 -22.68 -6.88 1.29
C LEU A 275 -23.82 -7.85 1.61
N ARG A 276 -24.94 -7.36 2.13
CA ARG A 276 -26.12 -8.20 2.37
C ARG A 276 -26.71 -8.76 1.07
N ALA A 277 -26.80 -7.95 0.02
CA ALA A 277 -27.37 -8.36 -1.26
C ALA A 277 -26.47 -9.40 -1.97
N VAL A 278 -25.15 -9.23 -1.92
CA VAL A 278 -24.20 -10.05 -2.65
C VAL A 278 -23.79 -11.29 -1.87
N LEU A 279 -23.52 -11.16 -0.56
CA LEU A 279 -22.94 -12.20 0.26
C LEU A 279 -23.95 -12.94 1.12
N ALA A 280 -25.07 -12.31 1.47
CA ALA A 280 -26.13 -12.90 2.29
C ALA A 280 -25.64 -13.49 3.63
N GLY A 281 -24.55 -12.97 4.19
CA GLY A 281 -23.94 -13.41 5.44
C GLY A 281 -22.86 -14.50 5.31
N ARG A 282 -22.57 -14.99 4.11
CA ARG A 282 -21.43 -15.90 3.89
C ARG A 282 -20.12 -15.14 3.77
N ALA A 283 -19.01 -15.81 3.98
CA ALA A 283 -17.68 -15.27 3.71
C ALA A 283 -17.55 -14.88 2.22
N PRO A 284 -16.87 -13.75 1.91
CA PRO A 284 -16.62 -13.34 0.54
C PRO A 284 -15.59 -14.28 -0.13
N SER A 285 -15.69 -14.36 -1.45
CA SER A 285 -14.73 -15.08 -2.30
C SER A 285 -14.19 -14.16 -3.39
N LEU A 286 -13.19 -14.63 -4.14
CA LEU A 286 -12.67 -13.92 -5.29
C LEU A 286 -13.76 -13.59 -6.32
N ASP A 287 -14.69 -14.51 -6.54
CA ASP A 287 -15.77 -14.39 -7.54
C ASP A 287 -16.82 -13.33 -7.15
N ASP A 288 -16.83 -12.91 -5.89
CA ASP A 288 -17.72 -11.85 -5.42
C ASP A 288 -17.19 -10.45 -5.70
N LEU A 289 -15.86 -10.28 -5.75
CA LEU A 289 -15.23 -8.96 -5.89
C LEU A 289 -15.75 -8.13 -7.07
N PRO A 290 -16.00 -8.70 -8.27
CA PRO A 290 -16.60 -7.95 -9.37
C PRO A 290 -18.03 -7.45 -9.10
N ARG A 291 -18.73 -8.08 -8.16
CA ARG A 291 -20.11 -7.74 -7.76
C ARG A 291 -20.15 -6.75 -6.59
N LEU A 292 -19.05 -6.59 -5.88
CA LEU A 292 -18.87 -5.66 -4.76
C LEU A 292 -18.41 -4.30 -5.28
N VAL A 293 -19.28 -3.67 -6.10
CA VAL A 293 -18.97 -2.44 -6.84
C VAL A 293 -18.74 -1.26 -5.90
N HIS A 294 -19.66 -1.06 -4.94
CA HIS A 294 -19.56 0.04 -3.98
C HIS A 294 -18.37 -0.15 -3.03
N THR A 295 -18.08 -1.40 -2.62
CA THR A 295 -16.88 -1.75 -1.86
C THR A 295 -15.61 -1.32 -2.60
N ASN A 296 -15.53 -1.61 -3.92
CA ASN A 296 -14.40 -1.19 -4.74
C ASN A 296 -14.30 0.33 -4.89
N HIS A 297 -15.43 1.03 -5.02
CA HIS A 297 -15.48 2.50 -5.07
C HIS A 297 -15.01 3.14 -3.76
N ILE A 298 -15.36 2.55 -2.61
CA ILE A 298 -14.88 2.98 -1.28
C ILE A 298 -13.36 2.90 -1.21
N ILE A 299 -12.76 1.77 -1.59
CA ILE A 299 -11.30 1.58 -1.57
C ILE A 299 -10.63 2.56 -2.53
N THR A 300 -11.17 2.73 -3.74
CA THR A 300 -10.66 3.65 -4.75
C THR A 300 -10.68 5.09 -4.26
N GLU A 301 -11.77 5.53 -3.65
CA GLU A 301 -11.91 6.87 -3.09
C GLU A 301 -11.02 7.10 -1.87
N SER A 302 -10.90 6.09 -1.01
CA SER A 302 -9.97 6.14 0.10
C SER A 302 -8.53 6.32 -0.36
N MET A 303 -8.08 5.55 -1.37
CA MET A 303 -6.74 5.70 -1.95
C MET A 303 -6.55 7.00 -2.74
N ARG A 304 -7.63 7.62 -3.23
CA ARG A 304 -7.58 8.97 -3.81
C ARG A 304 -7.24 10.00 -2.73
N LEU A 305 -7.98 9.96 -1.61
CA LEU A 305 -7.79 10.91 -0.50
C LEU A 305 -6.53 10.60 0.33
N TYR A 306 -6.28 9.34 0.64
CA TYR A 306 -5.16 8.91 1.48
C TYR A 306 -4.34 7.83 0.78
N PRO A 307 -3.65 8.18 -0.33
CA PRO A 307 -2.81 7.22 -1.03
C PRO A 307 -1.64 6.76 -0.15
N PRO A 308 -1.47 5.45 0.11
CA PRO A 308 -0.33 4.97 0.89
C PRO A 308 1.02 5.44 0.33
N ALA A 309 1.18 5.41 -1.00
CA ALA A 309 2.29 6.05 -1.70
C ALA A 309 1.89 7.50 -2.07
N TRP A 310 2.01 8.41 -1.12
CA TRP A 310 1.54 9.79 -1.22
C TRP A 310 2.34 10.68 -2.18
N GLY A 311 3.57 10.29 -2.49
CA GLY A 311 4.45 10.98 -3.42
C GLY A 311 5.59 10.09 -3.88
N THR A 312 6.17 10.42 -5.02
CA THR A 312 7.34 9.72 -5.57
C THR A 312 8.25 10.67 -6.32
N ALA A 313 9.49 10.25 -6.56
CA ALA A 313 10.48 11.04 -7.25
C ALA A 313 11.30 10.21 -8.22
N ARG A 314 11.86 10.92 -9.21
CA ARG A 314 12.86 10.43 -10.15
C ARG A 314 14.07 11.36 -10.15
N THR A 315 15.16 10.92 -10.75
CA THR A 315 16.32 11.74 -11.04
C THR A 315 16.62 11.63 -12.54
N ALA A 316 16.69 12.75 -13.23
CA ALA A 316 17.07 12.78 -14.64
C ALA A 316 18.53 12.35 -14.81
N ILE A 317 18.84 11.44 -15.72
CA ILE A 317 20.19 10.97 -16.03
C ILE A 317 20.78 11.60 -17.28
N GLU A 318 19.97 12.32 -18.02
CA GLU A 318 20.34 13.16 -19.16
C GLU A 318 19.46 14.41 -19.17
N ASP A 319 19.80 15.39 -19.99
CA ASP A 319 18.97 16.57 -20.21
C ASP A 319 17.66 16.16 -20.89
N HIS A 320 16.57 16.75 -20.44
CA HIS A 320 15.24 16.52 -20.97
C HIS A 320 14.41 17.81 -20.96
N GLU A 321 13.32 17.81 -21.69
CA GLU A 321 12.35 18.90 -21.72
C GLU A 321 10.96 18.34 -21.44
N ILE A 322 10.22 18.99 -20.52
CA ILE A 322 8.83 18.64 -20.20
C ILE A 322 7.99 19.89 -20.42
N ALA A 323 7.06 19.84 -21.36
CA ALA A 323 6.14 20.95 -21.68
C ALA A 323 6.86 22.29 -21.90
N GLY A 324 7.99 22.31 -22.59
CA GLY A 324 8.80 23.51 -22.84
C GLY A 324 9.73 23.92 -21.69
N TYR A 325 9.74 23.17 -20.58
CA TYR A 325 10.61 23.45 -19.43
C TYR A 325 11.84 22.53 -19.42
N SER A 326 13.03 23.14 -19.30
CA SER A 326 14.28 22.41 -19.22
C SER A 326 14.42 21.63 -17.91
N VAL A 327 14.75 20.35 -18.02
CA VAL A 327 15.05 19.39 -16.94
C VAL A 327 16.49 18.93 -17.08
N PRO A 328 17.48 19.66 -16.56
CA PRO A 328 18.88 19.29 -16.68
C PRO A 328 19.19 17.97 -15.99
N LYS A 329 20.18 17.26 -16.51
CA LYS A 329 20.78 16.07 -15.89
C LYS A 329 21.06 16.30 -14.40
N GLY A 330 20.74 15.31 -13.56
CA GLY A 330 20.89 15.35 -12.10
C GLY A 330 19.73 16.04 -11.37
N SER A 331 18.78 16.66 -12.08
CA SER A 331 17.58 17.22 -11.46
C SER A 331 16.72 16.13 -10.85
N GLY A 332 16.23 16.36 -9.62
CA GLY A 332 15.13 15.58 -9.05
C GLY A 332 13.81 16.00 -9.68
N VAL A 333 12.98 15.05 -10.05
CA VAL A 333 11.62 15.27 -10.54
C VAL A 333 10.67 14.58 -9.57
N SER A 334 9.81 15.37 -8.90
CA SER A 334 8.89 14.88 -7.87
C SER A 334 7.45 15.11 -8.30
N PHE A 335 6.58 14.22 -7.94
CA PHE A 335 5.14 14.36 -8.10
C PHE A 335 4.46 13.65 -6.93
N ALA A 336 3.35 14.24 -6.48
CA ALA A 336 2.64 13.74 -5.31
C ALA A 336 1.23 13.32 -5.69
N GLN A 337 0.92 12.04 -5.48
CA GLN A 337 -0.43 11.52 -5.56
C GLN A 337 -1.36 12.33 -4.66
N TRP A 338 -0.89 12.70 -3.47
CA TRP A 338 -1.61 13.54 -2.52
C TRP A 338 -2.18 14.83 -3.13
N THR A 339 -1.39 15.57 -3.92
CA THR A 339 -1.82 16.83 -4.55
C THR A 339 -2.65 16.58 -5.81
N VAL A 340 -2.19 15.69 -6.69
CA VAL A 340 -2.85 15.45 -7.99
C VAL A 340 -4.22 14.82 -7.80
N HIS A 341 -4.36 13.88 -6.85
CA HIS A 341 -5.64 13.25 -6.54
C HIS A 341 -6.65 14.19 -5.87
N ARG A 342 -6.23 15.40 -5.46
CA ARG A 342 -7.07 16.45 -4.87
C ARG A 342 -7.25 17.68 -5.77
N ASP A 343 -6.90 17.57 -7.02
CA ASP A 343 -6.99 18.68 -7.95
C ASP A 343 -8.45 18.88 -8.42
N ALA A 344 -9.00 20.07 -8.16
CA ALA A 344 -10.36 20.41 -8.52
C ALA A 344 -10.64 20.43 -10.04
N ARG A 345 -9.59 20.45 -10.87
CA ARG A 345 -9.72 20.31 -12.33
C ARG A 345 -10.23 18.90 -12.71
N TRP A 346 -9.91 17.90 -11.91
CA TRP A 346 -10.26 16.51 -12.18
C TRP A 346 -11.38 15.98 -11.29
N TYR A 347 -11.52 16.54 -10.09
CA TYR A 347 -12.45 16.04 -9.09
C TYR A 347 -13.33 17.17 -8.54
N GLU A 348 -14.63 17.09 -8.72
CA GLU A 348 -15.61 17.92 -8.03
C GLU A 348 -15.55 17.65 -6.52
N ALA A 349 -15.61 18.70 -5.68
CA ALA A 349 -15.47 18.59 -4.23
C ALA A 349 -14.30 17.64 -3.82
N PRO A 350 -13.04 18.00 -4.16
CA PRO A 350 -11.91 17.08 -4.12
C PRO A 350 -11.52 16.59 -2.72
N GLU A 351 -11.95 17.29 -1.67
CA GLU A 351 -11.65 16.92 -0.27
C GLU A 351 -12.75 16.04 0.34
N GLU A 352 -13.88 15.88 -0.31
CA GLU A 352 -14.99 15.06 0.18
C GLU A 352 -14.79 13.58 -0.15
N PHE A 353 -15.14 12.71 0.80
CA PHE A 353 -15.20 11.27 0.61
C PHE A 353 -16.50 10.88 -0.08
N ARG A 354 -16.48 10.72 -1.40
CA ARG A 354 -17.64 10.44 -2.26
C ARG A 354 -17.36 9.23 -3.16
N PRO A 355 -17.55 8.00 -2.67
CA PRO A 355 -17.35 6.79 -3.48
C PRO A 355 -18.19 6.76 -4.75
N GLU A 356 -19.37 7.39 -4.74
CA GLU A 356 -20.29 7.49 -5.88
C GLU A 356 -19.68 8.22 -7.08
N ARG A 357 -18.64 9.04 -6.87
CA ARG A 357 -17.96 9.70 -8.00
C ARG A 357 -17.39 8.71 -9.03
N TRP A 358 -17.08 7.49 -8.59
CA TRP A 358 -16.55 6.43 -9.44
C TRP A 358 -17.59 5.70 -10.27
N GLU A 359 -18.88 5.97 -10.03
CA GLU A 359 -19.98 5.50 -10.89
C GLU A 359 -19.84 6.07 -12.31
N GLY A 360 -20.34 5.34 -13.31
CA GLY A 360 -20.28 5.77 -14.71
C GLY A 360 -18.87 5.87 -15.29
N ASP A 361 -17.96 5.01 -14.82
CA ASP A 361 -16.59 4.86 -15.37
C ASP A 361 -15.76 6.17 -15.33
N LEU A 362 -15.84 6.95 -14.25
CA LEU A 362 -15.03 8.18 -14.10
C LEU A 362 -13.54 7.92 -14.43
N ILE A 363 -13.01 6.79 -13.98
CA ILE A 363 -11.59 6.44 -14.19
C ILE A 363 -11.19 6.42 -15.69
N LYS A 364 -12.12 6.09 -16.60
CA LYS A 364 -11.87 6.09 -18.04
C LYS A 364 -11.93 7.48 -18.66
N ARG A 365 -12.59 8.43 -17.98
CA ARG A 365 -12.72 9.82 -18.43
C ARG A 365 -11.63 10.74 -17.91
N LEU A 366 -11.00 10.36 -16.82
CA LEU A 366 -9.87 11.10 -16.25
C LEU A 366 -8.61 10.97 -17.13
N PRO A 367 -7.77 12.01 -17.19
CA PRO A 367 -6.40 11.83 -17.66
C PRO A 367 -5.70 10.71 -16.88
N ARG A 368 -4.90 9.91 -17.56
CA ARG A 368 -4.32 8.68 -17.01
C ARG A 368 -3.64 8.86 -15.65
N PHE A 369 -2.93 9.95 -15.44
CA PHE A 369 -2.21 10.25 -14.21
C PHE A 369 -2.94 11.25 -13.30
N ALA A 370 -4.23 11.48 -13.51
CA ALA A 370 -5.07 12.13 -12.51
C ALA A 370 -5.37 11.20 -11.33
N TYR A 371 -5.38 9.85 -11.57
CA TYR A 371 -5.49 8.81 -10.54
C TYR A 371 -4.43 7.72 -10.75
N PHE A 372 -3.43 7.66 -9.89
CA PHE A 372 -2.29 6.73 -10.02
C PHE A 372 -1.72 6.23 -8.68
N PRO A 373 -2.55 5.67 -7.79
CA PRO A 373 -2.10 5.24 -6.45
C PRO A 373 -1.01 4.16 -6.52
N PHE A 374 -0.94 3.40 -7.61
CA PHE A 374 0.06 2.37 -7.87
C PHE A 374 1.21 2.84 -8.78
N GLY A 375 1.35 4.15 -8.99
CA GLY A 375 2.32 4.70 -9.93
C GLY A 375 1.97 4.37 -11.39
N GLY A 376 2.99 4.27 -12.27
CA GLY A 376 2.75 4.01 -13.68
C GLY A 376 4.01 3.65 -14.48
N GLY A 377 3.81 3.34 -15.75
CA GLY A 377 4.85 2.93 -16.67
C GLY A 377 5.49 1.57 -16.30
N PRO A 378 6.71 1.30 -16.76
CA PRO A 378 7.39 0.04 -16.49
C PRO A 378 7.59 -0.24 -14.99
N ARG A 379 7.62 0.81 -14.18
CA ARG A 379 7.83 0.76 -12.73
C ARG A 379 6.53 0.76 -11.91
N GLN A 380 5.38 0.53 -12.55
CA GLN A 380 4.11 0.37 -11.85
C GLN A 380 4.19 -0.74 -10.79
N CYS A 381 3.44 -0.60 -9.70
CA CYS A 381 3.38 -1.59 -8.64
C CYS A 381 3.11 -3.00 -9.18
N ILE A 382 3.95 -3.96 -8.80
CA ILE A 382 3.80 -5.35 -9.22
C ILE A 382 2.64 -6.03 -8.51
N GLY A 383 2.37 -5.62 -7.25
CA GLY A 383 1.35 -6.18 -6.38
C GLY A 383 -0.01 -5.49 -6.44
N ASN A 384 -0.30 -4.64 -7.46
CA ASN A 384 -1.54 -3.87 -7.48
C ASN A 384 -2.80 -4.76 -7.43
N ALA A 385 -2.85 -5.84 -8.20
CA ALA A 385 -3.98 -6.77 -8.21
C ALA A 385 -4.10 -7.54 -6.88
N PHE A 386 -2.97 -7.94 -6.29
CA PHE A 386 -2.93 -8.58 -4.98
C PHE A 386 -3.49 -7.64 -3.90
N SER A 387 -3.00 -6.40 -3.85
CA SER A 387 -3.40 -5.41 -2.84
C SER A 387 -4.89 -5.02 -2.93
N LEU A 388 -5.42 -4.87 -4.15
CA LEU A 388 -6.84 -4.56 -4.33
C LEU A 388 -7.74 -5.75 -3.95
N MET A 389 -7.35 -6.97 -4.29
CA MET A 389 -8.06 -8.17 -3.86
C MET A 389 -8.04 -8.31 -2.33
N GLU A 390 -6.88 -8.16 -1.73
CA GLU A 390 -6.69 -8.21 -0.28
C GLU A 390 -7.56 -7.17 0.43
N ALA A 391 -7.49 -5.91 -0.01
CA ALA A 391 -8.29 -4.83 0.59
C ALA A 391 -9.79 -5.09 0.44
N GLY A 392 -10.25 -5.56 -0.72
CA GLY A 392 -11.66 -5.87 -0.96
C GLY A 392 -12.18 -7.00 -0.08
N LEU A 393 -11.44 -8.09 0.01
CA LEU A 393 -11.82 -9.25 0.82
C LEU A 393 -11.81 -8.92 2.33
N ILE A 394 -10.78 -8.24 2.82
CA ILE A 394 -10.69 -7.82 4.23
C ILE A 394 -11.83 -6.86 4.56
N LEU A 395 -12.05 -5.82 3.75
CA LEU A 395 -13.13 -4.86 3.98
C LEU A 395 -14.48 -5.55 4.01
N ALA A 396 -14.77 -6.41 3.03
CA ALA A 396 -16.04 -7.12 2.96
C ALA A 396 -16.24 -8.10 4.12
N THR A 397 -15.20 -8.77 4.58
CA THR A 397 -15.28 -9.73 5.70
C THR A 397 -15.56 -9.00 7.01
N ILE A 398 -14.79 -7.96 7.32
CA ILE A 398 -14.93 -7.21 8.58
C ILE A 398 -16.25 -6.44 8.60
N ALA A 399 -16.59 -5.72 7.51
CA ALA A 399 -17.79 -4.88 7.48
C ALA A 399 -19.10 -5.66 7.61
N GLN A 400 -19.14 -6.96 7.33
CA GLN A 400 -20.33 -7.78 7.61
C GLN A 400 -20.60 -7.96 9.10
N GLN A 401 -19.55 -7.96 9.94
CA GLN A 401 -19.64 -8.34 11.35
C GLN A 401 -19.48 -7.15 12.29
N TYR A 402 -18.70 -6.14 11.90
CA TYR A 402 -18.39 -5.00 12.75
C TYR A 402 -18.53 -3.67 12.00
N ARG A 403 -18.78 -2.62 12.77
CA ARG A 403 -18.54 -1.23 12.40
C ARG A 403 -17.66 -0.59 13.48
N PHE A 404 -17.07 0.55 13.14
CA PHE A 404 -16.14 1.23 14.04
C PHE A 404 -16.69 2.60 14.42
N ARG A 405 -16.78 2.86 15.73
CA ARG A 405 -17.06 4.18 16.26
C ARG A 405 -15.77 4.77 16.80
N LEU A 406 -15.32 5.86 16.20
CA LEU A 406 -14.08 6.53 16.61
C LEU A 406 -14.14 6.96 18.07
N VAL A 407 -13.01 6.82 18.77
CA VAL A 407 -12.87 7.32 20.15
C VAL A 407 -12.79 8.84 20.11
N GLU A 408 -13.68 9.49 20.84
CA GLU A 408 -13.76 10.94 20.93
C GLU A 408 -12.45 11.52 21.48
N GLY A 409 -11.98 12.62 20.89
CA GLY A 409 -10.75 13.30 21.29
C GLY A 409 -9.45 12.61 20.86
N HIS A 410 -9.48 11.39 20.28
CA HIS A 410 -8.28 10.78 19.75
C HIS A 410 -7.85 11.44 18.41
N PRO A 411 -6.64 12.03 18.33
CA PRO A 411 -6.22 12.73 17.12
C PRO A 411 -5.83 11.75 16.02
N VAL A 412 -6.46 11.87 14.86
CA VAL A 412 -6.07 11.15 13.64
C VAL A 412 -5.37 12.12 12.69
N VAL A 413 -4.03 12.04 12.66
CA VAL A 413 -3.19 12.99 11.91
C VAL A 413 -2.37 12.22 10.89
N PRO A 414 -2.42 12.59 9.58
CA PRO A 414 -1.58 11.98 8.57
C PRO A 414 -0.09 12.24 8.84
N LEU A 415 0.72 11.21 8.74
CA LEU A 415 2.18 11.26 8.79
C LEU A 415 2.75 10.82 7.45
N ALA A 416 3.21 11.78 6.66
CA ALA A 416 3.90 11.53 5.40
C ALA A 416 5.35 11.09 5.68
N SER A 417 5.55 9.78 5.69
CA SER A 417 6.86 9.14 5.77
C SER A 417 7.21 8.47 4.43
N ILE A 418 7.79 7.28 4.42
CA ILE A 418 7.92 6.45 3.20
C ILE A 418 6.52 6.17 2.65
N THR A 419 5.58 5.91 3.56
CA THR A 419 4.15 5.75 3.29
C THR A 419 3.34 6.77 4.08
N LEU A 420 2.08 6.96 3.73
CA LEU A 420 1.13 7.82 4.43
C LEU A 420 0.40 7.01 5.51
N ARG A 421 0.76 7.22 6.76
CA ARG A 421 0.18 6.48 7.89
C ARG A 421 -0.47 7.41 8.93
N PRO A 422 -1.39 6.94 9.77
CA PRO A 422 -1.88 7.70 10.92
C PRO A 422 -0.79 7.79 11.99
N ARG A 423 -0.44 9.02 12.38
CA ARG A 423 0.68 9.29 13.33
C ARG A 423 0.49 8.63 14.68
N TYR A 424 -0.74 8.62 15.19
CA TYR A 424 -1.09 8.14 16.53
C TYR A 424 -1.97 6.88 16.51
N GLY A 425 -2.03 6.19 15.35
CA GLY A 425 -3.00 5.13 15.14
C GLY A 425 -4.43 5.66 14.91
N ILE A 426 -5.40 4.75 14.92
CA ILE A 426 -6.83 5.05 14.81
C ILE A 426 -7.55 4.26 15.88
N ARG A 427 -7.88 4.92 17.00
CA ARG A 427 -8.61 4.28 18.08
C ARG A 427 -10.11 4.29 17.82
N ALA A 428 -10.72 3.12 17.91
CA ALA A 428 -12.15 2.97 17.72
C ALA A 428 -12.72 1.89 18.64
N VAL A 429 -13.98 2.05 18.99
CA VAL A 429 -14.77 1.05 19.66
C VAL A 429 -15.37 0.14 18.59
N LEU A 430 -15.20 -1.16 18.76
CA LEU A 430 -15.81 -2.19 17.93
C LEU A 430 -17.30 -2.29 18.24
N GLU A 431 -18.17 -2.18 17.27
CA GLU A 431 -19.60 -2.38 17.41
C GLU A 431 -20.02 -3.55 16.54
N ALA A 432 -20.34 -4.67 17.21
CA ALA A 432 -20.80 -5.87 16.51
C ALA A 432 -22.16 -5.63 15.84
N ARG A 433 -22.29 -6.12 14.64
CA ARG A 433 -23.57 -6.09 13.92
C ARG A 433 -24.41 -7.29 14.30
N PRO A 434 -25.73 -7.12 14.48
CA PRO A 434 -26.59 -8.23 14.82
C PRO A 434 -26.50 -9.32 13.74
N ALA A 435 -26.07 -10.52 14.14
CA ALA A 435 -26.16 -11.68 13.27
C ALA A 435 -27.63 -11.86 12.89
N LYS A 436 -27.96 -12.01 11.59
CA LYS A 436 -29.31 -12.45 11.23
C LYS A 436 -29.58 -13.76 11.97
N SER A 437 -30.62 -13.78 12.82
CA SER A 437 -31.21 -15.04 13.28
C SER A 437 -31.42 -15.91 12.04
N ARG A 438 -30.79 -17.08 12.01
CA ARG A 438 -31.13 -18.10 11.02
C ARG A 438 -32.63 -18.27 11.13
N VAL A 439 -33.38 -17.86 10.12
CA VAL A 439 -34.80 -18.22 10.00
C VAL A 439 -34.78 -19.72 10.00
N ALA A 440 -35.23 -20.32 11.12
CA ALA A 440 -35.52 -21.74 11.17
C ALA A 440 -36.53 -22.01 10.07
N VAL A 441 -36.14 -22.79 9.09
CA VAL A 441 -37.09 -23.33 8.14
C VAL A 441 -37.87 -24.33 8.98
N ASP A 442 -38.99 -23.87 9.56
CA ASP A 442 -39.95 -24.74 10.20
C ASP A 442 -40.38 -25.78 9.17
N GLY A 443 -39.96 -27.01 9.46
CA GLY A 443 -40.36 -28.15 8.68
C GLY A 443 -41.88 -28.24 8.65
N ALA A 444 -42.42 -28.08 7.46
CA ALA A 444 -43.82 -28.39 7.19
C ALA A 444 -44.05 -29.83 7.62
N ALA A 445 -44.67 -29.98 8.77
CA ALA A 445 -45.25 -31.28 9.18
C ALA A 445 -46.39 -31.56 8.17
N GLY A 446 -46.15 -32.50 7.29
CA GLY A 446 -47.16 -33.04 6.40
C GLY A 446 -48.29 -33.68 7.22
N PRO A 447 -49.55 -33.56 6.77
CA PRO A 447 -50.67 -34.14 7.47
C PRO A 447 -50.59 -35.68 7.43
N SER A 448 -50.65 -36.30 8.60
CA SER A 448 -50.83 -37.75 8.78
C SER A 448 -52.15 -38.17 8.11
N ALA A 449 -52.08 -38.94 7.05
CA ALA A 449 -53.22 -39.66 6.50
C ALA A 449 -53.59 -40.80 7.47
N GLY A 450 -54.70 -40.63 8.13
CA GLY A 450 -55.32 -41.70 8.95
C GLY A 450 -55.79 -42.82 8.05
N SER A 451 -55.41 -44.02 8.41
CA SER A 451 -55.96 -45.25 7.88
C SER A 451 -57.31 -45.49 8.54
N SER A 452 -58.32 -45.74 7.75
CA SER A 452 -59.48 -46.43 8.16
C SER A 452 -59.95 -47.32 7.02
N TYR A 453 -60.05 -48.57 7.36
CA TYR A 453 -60.56 -49.81 6.65
C TYR A 453 -59.72 -50.36 5.51
#